data_c4d704b49764ef34290d10751f39bdad
#
_entry.id   c4d704b49764ef34290d10751f39bdad
#
_cell.length_a   1.000
_cell.length_b   1.000
_cell.length_c   1.000
_cell.angle_alpha   90.00
_cell.angle_beta   90.00
_cell.angle_gamma   90.00
#
_symmetry.space_group_name_H-M   'P 1'
#
loop_
_entity.id
_entity.type
_entity.pdbx_description
1 polymer ?
#
loop_
_entity_poly.entity_id
_entity_poly.type
_entity_poly.pdbx_seq_one_letter_code
_entity_poly.pdbx_strand_id
1 'polypeptide(L)'
;MKRLIFILIGSFIAVSIISLFIKPTIIFLAKKQLTKVFLDTTVNVKNCNLKPLHSLSLSDIEIQKGGIYDIKIKEVSIQYSPSSIIKGKILKFSLKEPKVTINLGEKSLLGFSKLLNLNTGKSPFLINSLGLANLDLNIKSKELTFDARISSEINLVNQLINYLDFKINSLQAEGLDLKNASLKAAQSLPSGSLYIEQIKYDKLKIEKIESSVRLKDKNLHLDSLSAGLFAGKIEGSANLLIDNPPEYLVNLVITQLDLNTIIDDFELNEKLDLSGRLNGTIALKGKGLNFTILDGGFVANAPGGDLTIKDKSYLENIARGSGQSLDILVENFKNYHYNKGAMNLSLDDENLILDIALDGEAGKRNFTVTMHNFNLGR
;
A
#
# COMPACT_ATOMS: atom_id res chain seq x y z
N MET A 1 -43.29 19.34 50.82
CA MET A 1 -42.38 18.18 50.65
C MET A 1 -43.02 16.99 49.92
N LYS A 2 -44.15 16.40 50.36
CA LYS A 2 -44.75 15.20 49.73
C LYS A 2 -45.06 15.39 48.20
N ARG A 3 -45.61 16.53 47.77
CA ARG A 3 -45.92 16.81 46.36
C ARG A 3 -44.65 16.86 45.47
N LEU A 4 -43.53 17.38 45.97
CA LEU A 4 -42.27 17.44 45.23
C LEU A 4 -41.69 16.05 45.01
N ILE A 5 -41.80 15.16 45.99
CA ILE A 5 -41.34 13.77 45.91
C ILE A 5 -42.18 13.00 44.89
N PHE A 6 -43.49 13.19 44.82
CA PHE A 6 -44.35 12.57 43.83
C PHE A 6 -44.05 13.04 42.40
N ILE A 7 -43.72 14.32 42.22
CA ILE A 7 -43.32 14.87 40.91
C ILE A 7 -41.96 14.27 40.47
N LEU A 8 -41.00 14.16 41.38
CA LEU A 8 -39.68 13.56 41.11
C LEU A 8 -39.79 12.08 40.79
N ILE A 9 -40.60 11.33 41.56
CA ILE A 9 -40.83 9.91 41.30
C ILE A 9 -41.58 9.74 39.95
N GLY A 10 -42.59 10.52 39.67
CA GLY A 10 -43.32 10.49 38.42
C GLY A 10 -42.45 10.84 37.21
N SER A 11 -41.59 11.85 37.32
CA SER A 11 -40.64 12.21 36.28
C SER A 11 -39.58 11.12 36.08
N PHE A 12 -39.08 10.50 37.14
CA PHE A 12 -38.12 9.39 37.07
C PHE A 12 -38.76 8.15 36.40
N ILE A 13 -40.00 7.81 36.74
CA ILE A 13 -40.75 6.72 36.11
C ILE A 13 -41.00 7.04 34.62
N ALA A 14 -41.41 8.26 34.29
CA ALA A 14 -41.63 8.68 32.91
C ALA A 14 -40.32 8.60 32.06
N VAL A 15 -39.21 9.10 32.61
CA VAL A 15 -37.88 9.01 31.95
C VAL A 15 -37.43 7.54 31.80
N SER A 16 -37.69 6.69 32.78
CA SER A 16 -37.38 5.26 32.71
C SER A 16 -38.22 4.55 31.67
N ILE A 17 -39.52 4.83 31.58
CA ILE A 17 -40.42 4.26 30.55
C ILE A 17 -39.99 4.75 29.17
N ILE A 18 -39.72 6.03 28.98
CA ILE A 18 -39.22 6.60 27.72
C ILE A 18 -37.90 5.93 27.33
N SER A 19 -36.99 5.73 28.28
CA SER A 19 -35.72 5.03 28.07
C SER A 19 -35.89 3.57 27.59
N LEU A 20 -36.91 2.86 28.10
CA LEU A 20 -37.22 1.48 27.68
C LEU A 20 -37.67 1.38 26.21
N PHE A 21 -38.33 2.40 25.68
CA PHE A 21 -38.82 2.41 24.30
C PHE A 21 -37.82 3.04 23.31
N ILE A 22 -36.98 3.99 23.72
CA ILE A 22 -36.03 4.68 22.87
C ILE A 22 -34.97 3.69 22.30
N LYS A 23 -34.40 2.83 23.15
CA LYS A 23 -33.35 1.89 22.70
C LYS A 23 -33.83 0.91 21.63
N PRO A 24 -34.93 0.15 21.80
CA PRO A 24 -35.46 -0.74 20.77
C PRO A 24 -35.80 0.01 19.47
N THR A 25 -36.35 1.22 19.58
CA THR A 25 -36.70 2.06 18.43
C THR A 25 -35.44 2.45 17.64
N ILE A 26 -34.37 2.89 18.31
CA ILE A 26 -33.08 3.22 17.66
C ILE A 26 -32.51 1.99 16.99
N ILE A 27 -32.49 0.83 17.65
CA ILE A 27 -32.01 -0.43 17.07
C ILE A 27 -32.82 -0.80 15.83
N PHE A 28 -34.15 -0.71 15.89
CA PHE A 28 -35.02 -0.97 14.75
C PHE A 28 -34.73 -0.03 13.57
N LEU A 29 -34.61 1.28 13.84
CA LEU A 29 -34.29 2.26 12.80
C LEU A 29 -32.89 2.03 12.22
N ALA A 30 -31.90 1.72 13.05
CA ALA A 30 -30.56 1.41 12.60
C ALA A 30 -30.54 0.16 11.69
N LYS A 31 -31.20 -0.92 12.10
CA LYS A 31 -31.35 -2.12 11.24
C LYS A 31 -32.01 -1.79 9.93
N LYS A 32 -33.11 -1.05 9.94
CA LYS A 32 -33.84 -0.64 8.73
C LYS A 32 -32.99 0.20 7.79
N GLN A 33 -32.18 1.12 8.32
CA GLN A 33 -31.29 1.94 7.50
C GLN A 33 -30.11 1.13 6.95
N LEU A 34 -29.48 0.30 7.77
CA LEU A 34 -28.40 -0.59 7.32
C LEU A 34 -28.87 -1.56 6.24
N THR A 35 -30.07 -2.16 6.37
CA THR A 35 -30.64 -3.03 5.32
C THR A 35 -30.93 -2.28 4.02
N LYS A 36 -31.24 -0.98 4.07
CA LYS A 36 -31.39 -0.15 2.87
C LYS A 36 -30.06 0.14 2.18
N VAL A 37 -28.97 0.29 2.96
CA VAL A 37 -27.63 0.54 2.45
C VAL A 37 -27.01 -0.73 1.92
N PHE A 38 -27.13 -1.83 2.67
CA PHE A 38 -26.61 -3.15 2.32
C PHE A 38 -27.77 -4.02 1.79
N LEU A 39 -28.02 -3.95 0.50
CA LEU A 39 -29.11 -4.71 -0.12
C LEU A 39 -28.83 -6.23 -0.10
N ASP A 40 -29.88 -7.02 0.08
CA ASP A 40 -29.84 -8.49 0.13
C ASP A 40 -28.92 -9.04 1.23
N THR A 41 -28.95 -8.42 2.41
CA THR A 41 -28.14 -8.82 3.55
C THR A 41 -28.95 -9.08 4.80
N THR A 42 -28.40 -9.92 5.66
CA THR A 42 -28.86 -10.07 7.03
C THR A 42 -28.16 -9.04 7.90
N VAL A 43 -28.91 -8.18 8.58
CA VAL A 43 -28.38 -7.16 9.48
C VAL A 43 -28.87 -7.44 10.90
N ASN A 44 -27.93 -7.53 11.83
CA ASN A 44 -28.20 -7.62 13.27
C ASN A 44 -27.51 -6.50 14.03
N VAL A 45 -28.20 -5.94 15.05
CA VAL A 45 -27.66 -4.95 15.98
C VAL A 45 -28.16 -5.35 17.36
N LYS A 46 -27.27 -5.66 18.30
CA LYS A 46 -27.68 -6.21 19.61
C LYS A 46 -27.99 -5.14 20.62
N ASN A 47 -27.13 -4.11 20.70
CA ASN A 47 -27.22 -3.12 21.77
C ASN A 47 -27.18 -1.67 21.26
N CYS A 48 -27.79 -0.79 22.05
CA CYS A 48 -27.77 0.66 21.83
C CYS A 48 -27.51 1.35 23.17
N ASN A 49 -26.59 2.31 23.18
CA ASN A 49 -26.34 3.19 24.31
C ASN A 49 -26.49 4.65 23.85
N LEU A 50 -27.44 5.36 24.42
CA LEU A 50 -27.72 6.76 24.12
C LEU A 50 -27.34 7.63 25.31
N LYS A 51 -26.47 8.61 25.09
CA LYS A 51 -26.21 9.73 25.98
C LYS A 51 -26.77 10.99 25.31
N PRO A 52 -27.99 11.45 25.65
CA PRO A 52 -28.80 12.36 24.83
C PRO A 52 -28.11 13.65 24.39
N LEU A 53 -27.14 14.15 25.17
CA LEU A 53 -26.47 15.43 24.89
C LEU A 53 -25.07 15.27 24.22
N HIS A 54 -24.58 14.02 24.11
CA HIS A 54 -23.18 13.81 23.75
C HIS A 54 -22.93 12.74 22.70
N SER A 55 -23.61 11.59 22.79
CA SER A 55 -23.28 10.46 21.90
C SER A 55 -24.38 9.42 21.78
N LEU A 56 -24.35 8.72 20.65
CA LEU A 56 -25.08 7.49 20.38
C LEU A 56 -24.06 6.42 20.05
N SER A 57 -24.14 5.25 20.67
CA SER A 57 -23.38 4.08 20.23
C SER A 57 -24.27 2.87 19.99
N LEU A 58 -23.92 2.08 18.97
CA LEU A 58 -24.52 0.81 18.63
C LEU A 58 -23.44 -0.26 18.76
N SER A 59 -23.76 -1.37 19.40
CA SER A 59 -22.78 -2.44 19.65
C SER A 59 -23.23 -3.77 19.07
N ASP A 60 -22.24 -4.61 18.77
CA ASP A 60 -22.40 -5.95 18.23
C ASP A 60 -23.25 -5.95 16.95
N ILE A 61 -22.74 -5.20 15.95
CA ILE A 61 -23.36 -5.11 14.63
C ILE A 61 -22.80 -6.22 13.76
N GLU A 62 -23.69 -6.98 13.13
CA GLU A 62 -23.34 -8.04 12.18
C GLU A 62 -24.09 -7.79 10.87
N ILE A 63 -23.38 -7.82 9.74
CA ILE A 63 -23.92 -7.65 8.39
C ILE A 63 -23.34 -8.78 7.53
N GLN A 64 -24.21 -9.63 6.97
CA GLN A 64 -23.77 -10.80 6.23
C GLN A 64 -24.50 -10.90 4.89
N LYS A 65 -23.75 -11.29 3.86
CA LYS A 65 -24.29 -11.58 2.52
C LYS A 65 -23.75 -12.92 2.01
N GLY A 66 -24.57 -13.96 2.14
CA GLY A 66 -24.47 -15.27 1.51
C GLY A 66 -23.06 -15.76 1.10
N GLY A 67 -22.11 -15.88 2.06
CA GLY A 67 -20.74 -16.34 1.80
C GLY A 67 -19.84 -15.35 1.07
N ILE A 68 -20.36 -14.16 0.66
CA ILE A 68 -19.58 -13.15 -0.05
C ILE A 68 -18.85 -12.23 0.92
N TYR A 69 -19.55 -11.72 1.93
CA TYR A 69 -18.92 -10.96 3.00
C TYR A 69 -19.58 -11.13 4.35
N ASP A 70 -18.77 -11.01 5.40
CA ASP A 70 -19.16 -10.99 6.80
C ASP A 70 -18.50 -9.76 7.45
N ILE A 71 -19.32 -8.83 7.92
CA ILE A 71 -18.88 -7.61 8.60
C ILE A 71 -19.39 -7.67 10.03
N LYS A 72 -18.46 -7.64 10.98
CA LYS A 72 -18.75 -7.58 12.42
C LYS A 72 -18.15 -6.32 12.98
N ILE A 73 -18.92 -5.51 13.67
CA ILE A 73 -18.45 -4.26 14.29
C ILE A 73 -18.80 -4.30 15.75
N LYS A 74 -17.79 -4.23 16.61
CA LYS A 74 -17.99 -4.25 18.06
C LYS A 74 -18.74 -3.03 18.53
N GLU A 75 -18.39 -1.85 18.01
CA GLU A 75 -19.07 -0.60 18.37
C GLU A 75 -18.98 0.42 17.21
N VAL A 76 -20.11 1.04 16.92
CA VAL A 76 -20.21 2.26 16.11
C VAL A 76 -20.60 3.37 17.06
N SER A 77 -19.84 4.45 17.13
CA SER A 77 -20.17 5.60 17.98
C SER A 77 -20.24 6.89 17.18
N ILE A 78 -21.24 7.70 17.51
CA ILE A 78 -21.50 9.00 16.93
C ILE A 78 -21.42 10.01 18.07
N GLN A 79 -20.48 10.94 18.00
CA GLN A 79 -20.34 12.04 18.95
C GLN A 79 -20.93 13.31 18.37
N TYR A 80 -21.69 14.02 19.17
CA TYR A 80 -22.36 15.24 18.79
C TYR A 80 -22.53 16.17 20.00
N SER A 81 -22.91 17.41 19.75
CA SER A 81 -23.46 18.32 20.75
C SER A 81 -24.84 18.80 20.27
N PRO A 82 -25.72 19.29 21.15
CA PRO A 82 -27.00 19.84 20.73
C PRO A 82 -26.85 20.90 19.63
N SER A 83 -25.89 21.80 19.79
CA SER A 83 -25.60 22.85 18.80
C SER A 83 -25.08 22.31 17.48
N SER A 84 -24.34 21.19 17.48
CA SER A 84 -23.82 20.59 16.26
C SER A 84 -24.93 19.88 15.48
N ILE A 85 -25.84 19.20 16.15
CA ILE A 85 -27.00 18.53 15.52
C ILE A 85 -27.91 19.55 14.84
N ILE A 86 -28.23 20.67 15.53
CA ILE A 86 -29.03 21.76 14.94
C ILE A 86 -28.38 22.29 13.66
N LYS A 87 -27.05 22.33 13.58
CA LYS A 87 -26.29 22.74 12.40
C LYS A 87 -26.07 21.61 11.38
N GLY A 88 -26.71 20.44 11.54
CA GLY A 88 -26.51 19.29 10.68
C GLY A 88 -25.09 18.71 10.70
N LYS A 89 -24.38 18.78 11.86
CA LYS A 89 -22.99 18.33 11.98
C LYS A 89 -22.85 17.22 13.02
N ILE A 90 -22.05 16.21 12.68
CA ILE A 90 -21.56 15.18 13.60
C ILE A 90 -20.10 15.49 13.90
N LEU A 91 -19.72 15.57 15.17
CA LEU A 91 -18.37 15.91 15.58
C LEU A 91 -17.39 14.79 15.26
N LYS A 92 -17.75 13.55 15.64
CA LYS A 92 -16.93 12.36 15.35
C LYS A 92 -17.81 11.15 15.08
N PHE A 93 -17.47 10.42 14.03
CA PHE A 93 -17.99 9.09 13.75
C PHE A 93 -16.87 8.09 13.96
N SER A 94 -17.08 7.03 14.73
CA SER A 94 -16.02 6.06 15.04
C SER A 94 -16.51 4.63 14.91
N LEU A 95 -15.64 3.79 14.34
CA LEU A 95 -15.79 2.34 14.28
C LEU A 95 -14.72 1.70 15.18
N LYS A 96 -15.13 0.83 16.08
CA LYS A 96 -14.24 0.10 16.98
C LYS A 96 -14.27 -1.40 16.68
N GLU A 97 -13.10 -1.96 16.51
CA GLU A 97 -12.85 -3.37 16.22
C GLU A 97 -13.77 -3.92 15.11
N PRO A 98 -13.90 -3.23 13.95
CA PRO A 98 -14.59 -3.81 12.83
C PRO A 98 -13.77 -4.96 12.26
N LYS A 99 -14.43 -6.09 11.98
CA LYS A 99 -13.87 -7.24 11.26
C LYS A 99 -14.59 -7.38 9.95
N VAL A 100 -13.87 -7.31 8.85
CA VAL A 100 -14.41 -7.39 7.50
C VAL A 100 -13.75 -8.56 6.80
N THR A 101 -14.53 -9.58 6.52
CA THR A 101 -14.11 -10.73 5.72
C THR A 101 -14.86 -10.72 4.41
N ILE A 102 -14.12 -10.75 3.30
CA ILE A 102 -14.66 -10.73 1.94
C ILE A 102 -14.12 -11.97 1.22
N ASN A 103 -15.01 -12.79 0.69
CA ASN A 103 -14.67 -13.97 -0.08
C ASN A 103 -15.32 -13.87 -1.46
N LEU A 104 -14.53 -13.57 -2.47
CA LEU A 104 -15.01 -13.41 -3.83
C LEU A 104 -14.95 -14.73 -4.64
N GLY A 105 -14.29 -15.78 -4.10
CA GLY A 105 -14.08 -17.05 -4.82
C GLY A 105 -13.36 -16.80 -6.15
N GLU A 106 -13.96 -17.26 -7.24
CA GLU A 106 -13.46 -17.08 -8.61
C GLU A 106 -13.70 -15.67 -9.20
N LYS A 107 -14.40 -14.79 -8.47
CA LYS A 107 -14.74 -13.44 -8.97
C LYS A 107 -13.58 -12.48 -8.78
N SER A 108 -13.37 -11.63 -9.78
CA SER A 108 -12.38 -10.56 -9.75
C SER A 108 -12.81 -9.40 -8.83
N LEU A 109 -11.84 -8.70 -8.26
CA LEU A 109 -12.05 -7.48 -7.47
C LEU A 109 -12.76 -6.37 -8.24
N LEU A 110 -12.58 -6.28 -9.55
CA LEU A 110 -13.24 -5.29 -10.41
C LEU A 110 -14.77 -5.38 -10.36
N GLY A 111 -15.33 -6.55 -10.03
CA GLY A 111 -16.76 -6.75 -9.78
C GLY A 111 -17.22 -6.41 -8.37
N PHE A 112 -16.32 -6.17 -7.43
CA PHE A 112 -16.65 -6.03 -6.00
C PHE A 112 -17.53 -4.82 -5.69
N SER A 113 -17.29 -3.67 -6.33
CA SER A 113 -18.15 -2.48 -6.16
C SER A 113 -19.62 -2.75 -6.54
N LYS A 114 -19.84 -3.60 -7.56
CA LYS A 114 -21.19 -4.07 -7.96
C LYS A 114 -21.75 -5.10 -6.98
N LEU A 115 -20.89 -5.92 -6.36
CA LEU A 115 -21.31 -6.91 -5.36
C LEU A 115 -21.72 -6.28 -4.02
N LEU A 116 -21.07 -5.18 -3.62
CA LEU A 116 -21.46 -4.42 -2.44
C LEU A 116 -22.84 -3.81 -2.57
N ASN A 117 -23.23 -3.44 -3.79
CA ASN A 117 -24.55 -2.86 -4.09
C ASN A 117 -24.97 -1.82 -3.03
N LEU A 118 -24.03 -0.92 -2.69
CA LEU A 118 -24.25 0.07 -1.65
C LEU A 118 -25.10 1.21 -2.18
N ASN A 119 -26.22 1.47 -1.52
CA ASN A 119 -27.03 2.65 -1.79
C ASN A 119 -26.46 3.85 -1.01
N THR A 120 -25.52 4.56 -1.61
CA THR A 120 -24.86 5.75 -1.02
C THR A 120 -25.72 6.99 -1.21
N GLY A 121 -26.87 7.05 -0.56
CA GLY A 121 -27.69 8.28 -0.50
C GLY A 121 -26.89 9.44 0.15
N LYS A 122 -27.24 10.68 -0.18
CA LYS A 122 -26.63 11.87 0.45
C LYS A 122 -26.91 11.85 1.96
N SER A 123 -25.87 11.90 2.78
CA SER A 123 -26.02 12.05 4.23
C SER A 123 -26.59 13.44 4.53
N PRO A 124 -27.62 13.56 5.39
CA PRO A 124 -28.12 14.85 5.84
C PRO A 124 -27.17 15.56 6.82
N PHE A 125 -26.12 14.86 7.27
CA PHE A 125 -25.14 15.38 8.23
C PHE A 125 -23.74 15.45 7.63
N LEU A 126 -23.03 16.53 7.97
CA LEU A 126 -21.58 16.65 7.73
C LEU A 126 -20.83 16.04 8.90
N ILE A 127 -19.91 15.12 8.61
CA ILE A 127 -19.06 14.47 9.61
C ILE A 127 -17.73 15.23 9.67
N ASN A 128 -17.34 15.71 10.85
CA ASN A 128 -16.09 16.46 11.01
C ASN A 128 -14.87 15.53 11.12
N SER A 129 -15.00 14.41 11.82
CA SER A 129 -13.89 13.47 12.03
C SER A 129 -14.38 12.03 11.92
N LEU A 130 -13.56 11.20 11.29
CA LEU A 130 -13.75 9.75 11.16
C LEU A 130 -12.65 9.04 11.95
N GLY A 131 -13.04 8.19 12.91
CA GLY A 131 -12.13 7.33 13.67
C GLY A 131 -12.34 5.86 13.31
N LEU A 132 -11.25 5.15 13.06
CA LEU A 132 -11.22 3.72 12.82
C LEU A 132 -10.22 3.09 13.79
N ALA A 133 -10.69 2.23 14.68
CA ALA A 133 -9.84 1.56 15.65
C ALA A 133 -9.85 0.05 15.44
N ASN A 134 -8.68 -0.51 15.11
CA ASN A 134 -8.44 -1.95 14.95
C ASN A 134 -9.39 -2.62 13.92
N LEU A 135 -9.50 -2.07 12.72
CA LEU A 135 -10.14 -2.77 11.60
C LEU A 135 -9.28 -3.99 11.24
N ASP A 136 -9.83 -5.20 11.36
CA ASP A 136 -9.29 -6.41 10.77
C ASP A 136 -9.94 -6.61 9.40
N LEU A 137 -9.17 -6.54 8.32
CA LEU A 137 -9.62 -6.69 6.95
C LEU A 137 -9.00 -7.93 6.31
N ASN A 138 -9.84 -8.89 5.91
CA ASN A 138 -9.42 -10.09 5.21
C ASN A 138 -10.19 -10.19 3.88
N ILE A 139 -9.47 -10.17 2.76
CA ILE A 139 -10.03 -10.29 1.43
C ILE A 139 -9.40 -11.50 0.75
N LYS A 140 -10.24 -12.36 0.17
CA LYS A 140 -9.81 -13.53 -0.60
C LYS A 140 -10.54 -13.59 -1.93
N SER A 141 -9.78 -13.66 -3.01
CA SER A 141 -10.26 -13.96 -4.36
C SER A 141 -9.26 -14.87 -5.05
N LYS A 142 -9.55 -15.26 -6.29
CA LYS A 142 -8.59 -15.99 -7.14
C LYS A 142 -7.28 -15.21 -7.34
N GLU A 143 -7.39 -13.88 -7.48
CA GLU A 143 -6.28 -12.99 -7.89
C GLU A 143 -5.65 -12.25 -6.70
N LEU A 144 -6.33 -12.19 -5.55
CA LEU A 144 -5.88 -11.42 -4.39
C LEU A 144 -6.15 -12.15 -3.08
N THR A 145 -5.13 -12.26 -2.26
CA THR A 145 -5.25 -12.50 -0.82
C THR A 145 -4.69 -11.30 -0.08
N PHE A 146 -5.50 -10.69 0.79
CA PHE A 146 -5.11 -9.52 1.56
C PHE A 146 -5.57 -9.67 3.00
N ASP A 147 -4.64 -9.55 3.93
CA ASP A 147 -4.87 -9.57 5.38
C ASP A 147 -4.17 -8.38 6.01
N ALA A 148 -4.97 -7.48 6.60
CA ALA A 148 -4.46 -6.26 7.18
C ALA A 148 -5.21 -5.83 8.43
N ARG A 149 -4.52 -5.09 9.31
CA ARG A 149 -5.11 -4.37 10.43
C ARG A 149 -4.86 -2.88 10.29
N ILE A 150 -5.93 -2.09 10.47
CA ILE A 150 -5.89 -0.65 10.24
C ILE A 150 -6.49 0.09 11.44
N SER A 151 -5.78 1.10 11.92
CA SER A 151 -6.33 2.12 12.82
C SER A 151 -6.00 3.50 12.26
N SER A 152 -6.98 4.39 12.21
CA SER A 152 -6.78 5.74 11.69
C SER A 152 -7.73 6.74 12.30
N GLU A 153 -7.33 8.01 12.25
CA GLU A 153 -8.20 9.15 12.52
C GLU A 153 -8.02 10.20 11.43
N ILE A 154 -9.12 10.54 10.78
CA ILE A 154 -9.15 11.48 9.65
C ILE A 154 -10.03 12.65 10.01
N ASN A 155 -9.52 13.87 9.85
CA ASN A 155 -10.29 15.09 9.89
C ASN A 155 -10.85 15.35 8.48
N LEU A 156 -12.17 15.21 8.34
CA LEU A 156 -12.84 15.35 7.04
C LEU A 156 -13.07 16.82 6.64
N VAL A 157 -13.00 17.76 7.59
CA VAL A 157 -13.19 19.19 7.31
C VAL A 157 -11.99 19.75 6.53
N ASN A 158 -10.78 19.42 6.95
CA ASN A 158 -9.55 19.86 6.29
C ASN A 158 -8.87 18.74 5.49
N GLN A 159 -9.49 17.56 5.40
CA GLN A 159 -9.01 16.39 4.67
C GLN A 159 -7.60 15.93 5.12
N LEU A 160 -7.35 15.98 6.43
CA LEU A 160 -6.07 15.57 7.02
C LEU A 160 -6.17 14.22 7.72
N ILE A 161 -5.14 13.41 7.56
CA ILE A 161 -4.94 12.19 8.34
C ILE A 161 -4.22 12.59 9.63
N ASN A 162 -4.92 12.53 10.77
CA ASN A 162 -4.33 12.85 12.07
C ASN A 162 -3.43 11.73 12.59
N TYR A 163 -3.84 10.49 12.35
CA TYR A 163 -3.16 9.28 12.81
C TYR A 163 -3.42 8.13 11.85
N LEU A 164 -2.38 7.33 11.61
CA LEU A 164 -2.43 6.10 10.82
C LEU A 164 -1.54 5.03 11.48
N ASP A 165 -2.11 3.88 11.82
CA ASP A 165 -1.41 2.64 12.14
C ASP A 165 -1.95 1.56 11.22
N PHE A 166 -1.12 1.12 10.29
CA PHE A 166 -1.46 0.17 9.24
C PHE A 166 -0.51 -1.01 9.30
N LYS A 167 -1.04 -2.22 9.40
CA LYS A 167 -0.28 -3.46 9.39
C LYS A 167 -0.84 -4.38 8.33
N ILE A 168 0.01 -4.87 7.45
CA ILE A 168 -0.31 -5.93 6.50
C ILE A 168 0.40 -7.19 6.98
N ASN A 169 -0.35 -8.26 7.26
CA ASN A 169 0.23 -9.56 7.56
C ASN A 169 0.66 -10.25 6.25
N SER A 170 -0.19 -10.19 5.24
CA SER A 170 0.11 -10.68 3.91
C SER A 170 -0.72 -9.96 2.83
N LEU A 171 -0.08 -9.70 1.70
CA LEU A 171 -0.72 -9.28 0.45
C LEU A 171 -0.13 -10.14 -0.66
N GLN A 172 -0.97 -10.91 -1.33
CA GLN A 172 -0.60 -11.67 -2.52
C GLN A 172 -1.55 -11.26 -3.65
N ALA A 173 -0.98 -10.76 -4.71
CA ALA A 173 -1.68 -10.38 -5.94
C ALA A 173 -0.85 -10.87 -7.12
N GLU A 174 -1.36 -10.74 -8.35
CA GLU A 174 -0.64 -11.16 -9.55
C GLU A 174 0.81 -10.63 -9.57
N GLY A 175 1.78 -11.54 -9.45
CA GLY A 175 3.21 -11.22 -9.40
C GLY A 175 3.71 -10.53 -8.12
N LEU A 176 2.84 -10.03 -7.25
CA LEU A 176 3.20 -9.30 -6.03
C LEU A 176 2.96 -10.17 -4.78
N ASP A 177 3.99 -10.33 -3.95
CA ASP A 177 3.90 -10.91 -2.61
C ASP A 177 4.56 -9.94 -1.61
N LEU A 178 3.77 -9.45 -0.64
CA LEU A 178 4.23 -8.59 0.43
C LEU A 178 3.96 -9.26 1.77
N LYS A 179 4.99 -9.32 2.61
CA LYS A 179 4.93 -9.94 3.94
C LYS A 179 5.25 -8.94 5.03
N ASN A 180 4.44 -9.00 6.10
CA ASN A 180 4.69 -8.30 7.36
C ASN A 180 5.08 -6.83 7.18
N ALA A 181 4.17 -6.02 6.66
CA ALA A 181 4.38 -4.57 6.59
C ALA A 181 3.71 -3.86 7.77
N SER A 182 4.34 -2.84 8.29
CA SER A 182 3.75 -1.94 9.28
C SER A 182 4.14 -0.49 9.01
N LEU A 183 3.15 0.39 9.08
CA LEU A 183 3.32 1.83 8.94
C LEU A 183 2.63 2.53 10.12
N LYS A 184 3.37 3.35 10.86
CA LYS A 184 2.82 4.22 11.89
C LYS A 184 3.19 5.65 11.60
N ALA A 185 2.18 6.53 11.55
CA ALA A 185 2.38 7.95 11.35
C ALA A 185 1.28 8.76 12.04
N ALA A 186 1.61 9.94 12.55
CA ALA A 186 0.63 10.87 13.07
C ALA A 186 1.12 12.31 12.90
N GLN A 187 0.17 13.25 12.71
CA GLN A 187 0.50 14.69 12.62
C GLN A 187 1.17 15.22 13.91
N SER A 188 0.80 14.66 15.05
CA SER A 188 1.34 15.04 16.37
C SER A 188 2.68 14.42 16.71
N LEU A 189 3.14 13.42 15.95
CA LEU A 189 4.41 12.74 16.21
C LEU A 189 5.53 13.36 15.36
N PRO A 190 6.70 13.65 15.96
CA PRO A 190 7.87 14.13 15.21
C PRO A 190 8.36 13.10 14.17
N SER A 191 8.22 11.80 14.47
CA SER A 191 8.48 10.70 13.55
C SER A 191 7.64 9.48 13.88
N GLY A 192 7.15 8.82 12.84
CA GLY A 192 6.61 7.47 12.87
C GLY A 192 7.63 6.46 12.36
N SER A 193 7.15 5.28 11.97
CA SER A 193 8.00 4.21 11.44
C SER A 193 7.33 3.44 10.30
N LEU A 194 8.13 3.03 9.32
CA LEU A 194 7.78 2.05 8.30
C LEU A 194 8.69 0.84 8.49
N TYR A 195 8.12 -0.34 8.46
CA TYR A 195 8.83 -1.60 8.36
C TYR A 195 8.11 -2.51 7.37
N ILE A 196 8.85 -3.14 6.44
CA ILE A 196 8.34 -4.18 5.57
C ILE A 196 9.39 -5.30 5.54
N GLU A 197 8.98 -6.51 5.93
CA GLU A 197 9.89 -7.66 5.94
C GLU A 197 10.36 -8.01 4.53
N GLN A 198 9.41 -8.09 3.59
CA GLN A 198 9.70 -8.47 2.21
C GLN A 198 8.64 -7.93 1.24
N ILE A 199 9.11 -7.43 0.10
CA ILE A 199 8.32 -7.24 -1.12
C ILE A 199 8.96 -8.11 -2.20
N LYS A 200 8.17 -8.98 -2.80
CA LYS A 200 8.55 -9.73 -4.00
C LYS A 200 7.60 -9.35 -5.13
N TYR A 201 8.16 -8.91 -6.24
CA TYR A 201 7.40 -8.67 -7.47
C TYR A 201 8.05 -9.47 -8.60
N ASP A 202 7.37 -10.52 -9.04
CA ASP A 202 7.93 -11.53 -9.94
C ASP A 202 9.24 -12.09 -9.37
N LYS A 203 10.38 -11.81 -10.00
CA LYS A 203 11.72 -12.23 -9.57
C LYS A 203 12.45 -11.20 -8.70
N LEU A 204 11.99 -9.95 -8.71
CA LEU A 204 12.56 -8.87 -7.89
C LEU A 204 12.17 -9.05 -6.42
N LYS A 205 13.16 -9.12 -5.53
CA LYS A 205 12.99 -9.25 -4.09
C LYS A 205 13.68 -8.13 -3.34
N ILE A 206 12.93 -7.38 -2.54
CA ILE A 206 13.43 -6.33 -1.65
C ILE A 206 13.10 -6.74 -0.22
N GLU A 207 14.09 -6.71 0.67
CA GLU A 207 13.96 -7.21 2.04
C GLU A 207 14.29 -6.14 3.07
N LYS A 208 13.68 -6.30 4.26
CA LYS A 208 13.98 -5.49 5.46
C LYS A 208 13.94 -3.99 5.17
N ILE A 209 12.83 -3.54 4.55
CA ILE A 209 12.63 -2.12 4.29
C ILE A 209 12.28 -1.44 5.60
N GLU A 210 13.07 -0.46 6.00
CA GLU A 210 12.88 0.33 7.21
C GLU A 210 12.98 1.81 6.88
N SER A 211 12.16 2.64 7.53
CA SER A 211 12.26 4.09 7.40
C SER A 211 11.63 4.78 8.60
N SER A 212 12.16 5.94 8.96
CA SER A 212 11.44 6.90 9.78
C SER A 212 10.42 7.65 8.90
N VAL A 213 9.24 7.93 9.45
CA VAL A 213 8.11 8.46 8.70
C VAL A 213 7.61 9.75 9.33
N ARG A 214 7.47 10.79 8.54
CA ARG A 214 6.82 12.03 8.94
C ARG A 214 5.58 12.27 8.10
N LEU A 215 4.45 12.47 8.76
CA LEU A 215 3.21 12.82 8.11
C LEU A 215 2.95 14.32 8.32
N LYS A 216 2.96 15.09 7.24
CA LYS A 216 2.64 16.52 7.25
C LYS A 216 1.61 16.82 6.17
N ASP A 217 0.44 17.27 6.59
CA ASP A 217 -0.69 17.49 5.71
C ASP A 217 -1.06 16.20 4.94
N LYS A 218 -0.94 16.20 3.62
CA LYS A 218 -1.13 15.01 2.77
C LYS A 218 0.20 14.36 2.35
N ASN A 219 1.33 14.86 2.85
CA ASN A 219 2.65 14.35 2.46
C ASN A 219 3.16 13.36 3.50
N LEU A 220 3.53 12.19 3.05
CA LEU A 220 4.25 11.18 3.80
C LEU A 220 5.71 11.21 3.36
N HIS A 221 6.58 11.64 4.29
CA HIS A 221 8.03 11.67 4.06
C HIS A 221 8.65 10.42 4.70
N LEU A 222 9.38 9.65 3.91
CA LEU A 222 10.19 8.53 4.35
C LEU A 222 11.63 9.01 4.42
N ASP A 223 12.15 9.16 5.63
CA ASP A 223 13.51 9.61 5.90
C ASP A 223 14.36 8.40 6.35
N SER A 224 15.64 8.38 6.00
CA SER A 224 16.55 7.28 6.36
C SER A 224 16.01 5.90 5.92
N LEU A 225 15.47 5.85 4.72
CA LEU A 225 15.04 4.59 4.12
C LEU A 225 16.24 3.66 3.96
N SER A 226 16.07 2.41 4.38
CA SER A 226 17.08 1.36 4.26
C SER A 226 16.40 0.07 3.82
N ALA A 227 17.03 -0.69 2.91
CA ALA A 227 16.53 -1.99 2.44
C ALA A 227 17.69 -2.85 1.91
N GLY A 228 17.44 -4.18 1.82
CA GLY A 228 18.29 -5.13 1.11
C GLY A 228 17.80 -5.38 -0.31
N LEU A 229 18.71 -5.40 -1.29
CA LEU A 229 18.43 -5.72 -2.68
C LEU A 229 19.64 -6.45 -3.29
N PHE A 230 19.43 -7.62 -3.88
CA PHE A 230 20.48 -8.42 -4.56
C PHE A 230 21.77 -8.51 -3.76
N ALA A 231 21.70 -8.98 -2.50
CA ALA A 231 22.78 -9.05 -1.53
C ALA A 231 23.49 -7.71 -1.25
N GLY A 232 23.05 -6.61 -1.83
CA GLY A 232 23.48 -5.24 -1.56
C GLY A 232 22.55 -4.49 -0.62
N LYS A 233 22.81 -3.19 -0.43
CA LYS A 233 22.05 -2.29 0.45
C LYS A 233 21.52 -1.11 -0.34
N ILE A 234 20.28 -0.73 -0.04
CA ILE A 234 19.64 0.50 -0.48
C ILE A 234 19.54 1.45 0.70
N GLU A 235 19.86 2.71 0.51
CA GLU A 235 19.62 3.80 1.46
C GLU A 235 19.05 5.01 0.72
N GLY A 236 18.22 5.82 1.40
CA GLY A 236 17.70 7.00 0.74
C GLY A 236 16.51 7.64 1.43
N SER A 237 15.67 8.27 0.61
CA SER A 237 14.44 8.93 1.04
C SER A 237 13.34 8.84 0.00
N ALA A 238 12.09 8.95 0.45
CA ALA A 238 10.94 9.03 -0.44
C ALA A 238 9.91 10.04 0.08
N ASN A 239 9.22 10.68 -0.84
CA ASN A 239 8.08 11.56 -0.56
C ASN A 239 6.87 11.02 -1.30
N LEU A 240 5.77 10.83 -0.59
CA LEU A 240 4.50 10.38 -1.13
C LEU A 240 3.42 11.41 -0.84
N LEU A 241 2.86 12.03 -1.89
CA LEU A 241 1.65 12.84 -1.78
C LEU A 241 0.44 11.90 -1.83
N ILE A 242 -0.31 11.87 -0.72
CA ILE A 242 -1.53 11.05 -0.59
C ILE A 242 -2.68 11.76 -1.32
N ASP A 243 -2.76 11.52 -2.62
CA ASP A 243 -3.82 12.02 -3.51
C ASP A 243 -4.37 10.86 -4.37
N ASN A 244 -5.28 11.11 -5.27
CA ASN A 244 -5.84 10.10 -6.16
C ASN A 244 -5.65 10.50 -7.63
N PRO A 245 -4.74 9.82 -8.37
CA PRO A 245 -3.76 8.84 -7.90
C PRO A 245 -2.60 9.46 -7.10
N PRO A 246 -1.92 8.69 -6.23
CA PRO A 246 -0.80 9.19 -5.42
C PRO A 246 0.40 9.58 -6.29
N GLU A 247 1.13 10.62 -5.87
CA GLU A 247 2.37 11.04 -6.52
C GLU A 247 3.56 10.75 -5.61
N TYR A 248 4.68 10.32 -6.18
CA TYR A 248 5.87 9.97 -5.41
C TYR A 248 7.16 10.49 -6.04
N LEU A 249 8.12 10.75 -5.17
CA LEU A 249 9.52 11.05 -5.50
C LEU A 249 10.42 10.22 -4.58
N VAL A 250 11.33 9.45 -5.17
CA VAL A 250 12.23 8.55 -4.44
C VAL A 250 13.66 8.79 -4.90
N ASN A 251 14.58 8.94 -3.94
CA ASN A 251 16.02 9.05 -4.21
C ASN A 251 16.75 7.99 -3.41
N LEU A 252 17.50 7.14 -4.09
CA LEU A 252 18.17 5.99 -3.52
C LEU A 252 19.67 6.01 -3.82
N VAL A 253 20.44 5.58 -2.85
CA VAL A 253 21.85 5.21 -2.98
C VAL A 253 21.92 3.70 -2.80
N ILE A 254 22.58 3.02 -3.71
CA ILE A 254 22.70 1.57 -3.73
C ILE A 254 24.17 1.23 -3.57
N THR A 255 24.49 0.34 -2.64
CA THR A 255 25.87 -0.06 -2.33
C THR A 255 26.00 -1.57 -2.37
N GLN A 256 27.11 -2.04 -2.95
CA GLN A 256 27.52 -3.45 -3.00
C GLN A 256 26.46 -4.37 -3.67
N LEU A 257 25.72 -3.87 -4.66
CA LEU A 257 24.76 -4.68 -5.42
C LEU A 257 25.53 -5.80 -6.13
N ASP A 258 25.17 -7.04 -5.87
CA ASP A 258 25.85 -8.23 -6.39
C ASP A 258 25.25 -8.69 -7.72
N LEU A 259 26.04 -8.67 -8.78
CA LEU A 259 25.61 -9.02 -10.11
C LEU A 259 25.30 -10.52 -10.27
N ASN A 260 26.01 -11.40 -9.56
CA ASN A 260 25.69 -12.83 -9.58
C ASN A 260 24.29 -13.09 -9.03
N THR A 261 23.93 -12.43 -7.91
CA THR A 261 22.59 -12.55 -7.33
C THR A 261 21.51 -12.09 -8.32
N ILE A 262 21.76 -11.05 -9.12
CA ILE A 262 20.82 -10.61 -10.17
C ILE A 262 20.65 -11.73 -11.21
N ILE A 263 21.76 -12.31 -11.70
CA ILE A 263 21.73 -13.38 -12.71
C ILE A 263 20.95 -14.59 -12.18
N ASP A 264 21.19 -14.98 -10.93
CA ASP A 264 20.53 -16.11 -10.27
C ASP A 264 19.04 -15.85 -10.06
N ASP A 265 18.67 -14.70 -9.51
CA ASP A 265 17.26 -14.35 -9.21
C ASP A 265 16.42 -14.22 -10.48
N PHE A 266 17.02 -13.72 -11.59
CA PHE A 266 16.34 -13.61 -12.88
C PHE A 266 16.46 -14.86 -13.76
N GLU A 267 17.13 -15.93 -13.26
CA GLU A 267 17.33 -17.20 -13.98
C GLU A 267 18.02 -17.01 -15.33
N LEU A 268 19.04 -16.15 -15.36
CA LEU A 268 19.79 -15.82 -16.57
C LEU A 268 21.05 -16.67 -16.77
N ASN A 269 21.36 -17.61 -15.87
CA ASN A 269 22.60 -18.42 -15.82
C ASN A 269 22.82 -19.25 -17.09
N GLU A 270 21.75 -19.62 -17.79
CA GLU A 270 21.88 -20.30 -19.10
C GLU A 270 22.27 -19.36 -20.24
N LYS A 271 22.03 -18.04 -20.07
CA LYS A 271 22.26 -17.04 -21.10
C LYS A 271 23.59 -16.34 -20.94
N LEU A 272 23.96 -16.02 -19.68
CA LEU A 272 25.18 -15.32 -19.36
C LEU A 272 25.64 -15.59 -17.92
N ASP A 273 26.95 -15.45 -17.67
CA ASP A 273 27.52 -15.29 -16.35
C ASP A 273 28.01 -13.84 -16.23
N LEU A 274 27.66 -13.19 -15.14
CA LEU A 274 28.09 -11.83 -14.85
C LEU A 274 28.42 -11.72 -13.37
N SER A 275 29.66 -11.38 -13.04
CA SER A 275 30.12 -11.21 -11.68
C SER A 275 30.56 -9.77 -11.42
N GLY A 276 30.70 -9.43 -10.15
CA GLY A 276 31.13 -8.12 -9.69
C GLY A 276 30.08 -7.44 -8.82
N ARG A 277 30.45 -6.28 -8.27
CA ARG A 277 29.57 -5.49 -7.42
C ARG A 277 29.46 -4.06 -7.92
N LEU A 278 28.26 -3.49 -7.81
CA LEU A 278 27.97 -2.13 -8.24
C LEU A 278 27.60 -1.23 -7.05
N ASN A 279 28.04 0.01 -7.14
CA ASN A 279 27.48 1.12 -6.35
C ASN A 279 26.82 2.11 -7.30
N GLY A 280 25.74 2.76 -6.84
CA GLY A 280 25.05 3.70 -7.72
C GLY A 280 23.96 4.50 -7.02
N THR A 281 23.26 5.27 -7.81
CA THR A 281 22.11 6.07 -7.38
C THR A 281 20.95 5.87 -8.32
N ILE A 282 19.73 5.98 -7.79
CA ILE A 282 18.49 5.97 -8.58
C ILE A 282 17.60 7.11 -8.11
N ALA A 283 17.04 7.86 -9.04
CA ALA A 283 15.98 8.83 -8.83
C ALA A 283 14.71 8.36 -9.56
N LEU A 284 13.61 8.28 -8.83
CA LEU A 284 12.30 7.88 -9.33
C LEU A 284 11.28 8.98 -9.07
N LYS A 285 10.47 9.32 -10.05
CA LYS A 285 9.27 10.14 -9.89
C LYS A 285 8.13 9.51 -10.66
N GLY A 286 6.94 9.53 -10.07
CA GLY A 286 5.77 8.97 -10.75
C GLY A 286 4.45 9.38 -10.13
N LYS A 287 3.38 8.92 -10.78
CA LYS A 287 2.01 9.11 -10.37
C LYS A 287 1.20 7.83 -10.60
N GLY A 288 0.61 7.27 -9.52
CA GLY A 288 -0.01 5.96 -9.58
C GLY A 288 1.02 4.89 -9.93
N LEU A 289 0.79 4.16 -11.02
CA LEU A 289 1.70 3.13 -11.52
C LEU A 289 2.63 3.64 -12.64
N ASN A 290 2.50 4.91 -13.04
CA ASN A 290 3.28 5.47 -14.14
C ASN A 290 4.54 6.18 -13.61
N PHE A 291 5.70 5.77 -14.08
CA PHE A 291 6.95 6.51 -13.89
C PHE A 291 6.99 7.70 -14.86
N THR A 292 7.35 8.87 -14.36
CA THR A 292 7.60 10.08 -15.16
C THR A 292 9.08 10.40 -15.25
N ILE A 293 9.87 9.96 -14.27
CA ILE A 293 11.33 10.03 -14.25
C ILE A 293 11.82 8.71 -13.65
N LEU A 294 12.76 8.11 -14.32
CA LEU A 294 13.60 7.04 -13.81
C LEU A 294 14.99 7.29 -14.35
N ASP A 295 15.87 7.71 -13.48
CA ASP A 295 17.26 8.07 -13.81
C ASP A 295 18.20 7.43 -12.78
N GLY A 296 19.33 6.91 -13.22
CA GLY A 296 20.28 6.25 -12.34
C GLY A 296 21.64 6.04 -12.97
N GLY A 297 22.66 6.02 -12.12
CA GLY A 297 24.02 5.74 -12.54
C GLY A 297 24.68 4.76 -11.59
N PHE A 298 25.41 3.79 -12.13
CA PHE A 298 26.11 2.76 -11.40
C PHE A 298 27.54 2.65 -11.86
N VAL A 299 28.44 2.32 -10.95
CA VAL A 299 29.84 2.03 -11.22
C VAL A 299 30.24 0.72 -10.56
N ALA A 300 31.08 -0.05 -11.27
CA ALA A 300 31.61 -1.28 -10.73
C ALA A 300 32.68 -0.98 -9.67
N ASN A 301 32.63 -1.75 -8.58
CA ASN A 301 33.66 -1.70 -7.53
C ASN A 301 34.90 -2.45 -8.02
N ALA A 302 36.07 -2.00 -7.58
CA ALA A 302 37.29 -2.75 -7.78
C ALA A 302 37.23 -4.13 -7.07
N PRO A 303 37.76 -5.20 -7.67
CA PRO A 303 38.58 -5.23 -8.88
C PRO A 303 37.82 -5.29 -10.20
N GLY A 304 36.49 -5.14 -10.22
CA GLY A 304 35.64 -5.35 -11.38
C GLY A 304 34.94 -6.70 -11.33
N GLY A 305 34.88 -7.40 -12.47
CA GLY A 305 34.22 -8.70 -12.56
C GLY A 305 34.42 -9.37 -13.91
N ASP A 306 33.67 -10.44 -14.12
CA ASP A 306 33.73 -11.25 -15.35
C ASP A 306 32.37 -11.25 -16.05
N LEU A 307 32.40 -11.20 -17.38
CA LEU A 307 31.25 -11.35 -18.24
C LEU A 307 31.49 -12.48 -19.23
N THR A 308 30.64 -13.48 -19.23
CA THR A 308 30.59 -14.54 -20.23
C THR A 308 29.21 -14.62 -20.83
N ILE A 309 29.08 -14.42 -22.13
CA ILE A 309 27.80 -14.59 -22.84
C ILE A 309 27.74 -16.02 -23.40
N LYS A 310 26.79 -16.80 -22.91
CA LYS A 310 26.59 -18.24 -23.30
C LYS A 310 25.62 -18.38 -24.46
N ASP A 311 24.64 -17.52 -24.57
CA ASP A 311 23.59 -17.55 -25.60
C ASP A 311 24.13 -16.97 -26.92
N LYS A 312 24.38 -17.86 -27.89
CA LYS A 312 24.84 -17.46 -29.23
C LYS A 312 23.87 -16.58 -29.97
N SER A 313 22.55 -16.75 -29.76
CA SER A 313 21.53 -15.93 -30.43
C SER A 313 21.63 -14.46 -30.05
N TYR A 314 22.03 -14.19 -28.81
CA TYR A 314 22.27 -12.83 -28.31
C TYR A 314 23.52 -12.21 -28.99
N LEU A 315 24.58 -12.99 -29.15
CA LEU A 315 25.81 -12.56 -29.86
C LEU A 315 25.54 -12.34 -31.35
N GLU A 316 24.68 -13.15 -32.00
CA GLU A 316 24.26 -12.93 -33.38
C GLU A 316 23.52 -11.62 -33.59
N ASN A 317 22.69 -11.21 -32.63
CA ASN A 317 21.99 -9.92 -32.68
C ASN A 317 22.97 -8.75 -32.56
N ILE A 318 23.95 -8.85 -31.66
CA ILE A 318 25.04 -7.87 -31.52
C ILE A 318 25.89 -7.82 -32.80
N ALA A 319 26.23 -8.97 -33.38
CA ALA A 319 26.98 -9.07 -34.62
C ALA A 319 26.29 -8.34 -35.79
N ARG A 320 24.99 -8.56 -35.94
CA ARG A 320 24.18 -7.90 -36.97
C ARG A 320 24.13 -6.37 -36.80
N GLY A 321 24.02 -5.90 -35.54
CA GLY A 321 23.96 -4.47 -35.23
C GLY A 321 25.32 -3.74 -35.33
N SER A 322 26.43 -4.44 -35.05
CA SER A 322 27.77 -3.85 -35.02
C SER A 322 28.58 -4.05 -36.26
N GLY A 323 28.14 -4.91 -37.20
CA GLY A 323 28.89 -5.30 -38.40
C GLY A 323 30.14 -6.14 -38.10
N GLN A 324 30.29 -6.69 -36.92
CA GLN A 324 31.37 -7.59 -36.52
C GLN A 324 31.03 -9.05 -36.83
N SER A 325 32.05 -9.89 -37.08
CA SER A 325 31.80 -11.32 -37.24
C SER A 325 31.41 -11.97 -35.91
N LEU A 326 30.49 -12.94 -35.97
CA LEU A 326 30.04 -13.69 -34.79
C LEU A 326 31.19 -14.36 -34.06
N ASP A 327 32.17 -14.94 -34.79
CA ASP A 327 33.31 -15.63 -34.20
C ASP A 327 34.18 -14.69 -33.35
N ILE A 328 34.39 -13.46 -33.83
CA ILE A 328 35.12 -12.42 -33.07
C ILE A 328 34.34 -12.04 -31.79
N LEU A 329 33.02 -11.91 -31.87
CA LEU A 329 32.21 -11.60 -30.72
C LEU A 329 32.19 -12.73 -29.70
N VAL A 330 32.02 -13.97 -30.13
CA VAL A 330 32.08 -15.17 -29.28
C VAL A 330 33.41 -15.21 -28.54
N GLU A 331 34.54 -15.01 -29.20
CA GLU A 331 35.85 -15.01 -28.58
C GLU A 331 36.02 -13.83 -27.59
N ASN A 332 35.52 -12.66 -27.98
CA ASN A 332 35.57 -11.44 -27.15
C ASN A 332 34.75 -11.49 -25.86
N PHE A 333 33.67 -12.28 -25.80
CA PHE A 333 32.78 -12.41 -24.68
C PHE A 333 32.83 -13.78 -23.99
N LYS A 334 33.77 -14.64 -24.37
CA LYS A 334 33.90 -15.99 -23.82
C LYS A 334 34.39 -16.00 -22.37
N ASN A 335 35.23 -15.04 -21.96
CA ASN A 335 35.71 -14.83 -20.62
C ASN A 335 36.23 -13.38 -20.51
N TYR A 336 35.33 -12.43 -20.66
CA TYR A 336 35.70 -11.03 -20.63
C TYR A 336 35.82 -10.53 -19.20
N HIS A 337 37.06 -10.31 -18.73
CA HIS A 337 37.35 -9.66 -17.46
C HIS A 337 37.33 -8.13 -17.64
N TYR A 338 36.55 -7.42 -16.80
CA TYR A 338 36.53 -5.98 -16.77
C TYR A 338 37.03 -5.45 -15.41
N ASN A 339 37.88 -4.44 -15.46
CA ASN A 339 38.40 -3.77 -14.29
C ASN A 339 37.54 -2.58 -13.88
N LYS A 340 36.79 -1.99 -14.83
CA LYS A 340 35.89 -0.88 -14.63
C LYS A 340 34.59 -1.14 -15.40
N GLY A 341 33.48 -0.78 -14.77
CA GLY A 341 32.18 -0.82 -15.38
C GLY A 341 31.36 0.40 -14.98
N ALA A 342 30.56 0.91 -15.90
CA ALA A 342 29.57 1.94 -15.66
C ALA A 342 28.26 1.54 -16.33
N MET A 343 27.15 1.85 -15.71
CA MET A 343 25.83 1.66 -16.26
C MET A 343 24.98 2.89 -15.96
N ASN A 344 24.37 3.47 -16.98
CA ASN A 344 23.38 4.51 -16.85
C ASN A 344 22.00 3.94 -17.15
N LEU A 345 21.05 4.31 -16.30
CA LEU A 345 19.66 3.89 -16.36
C LEU A 345 18.83 5.13 -16.69
N SER A 346 18.00 5.09 -17.70
CA SER A 346 17.10 6.20 -18.05
C SER A 346 15.76 5.69 -18.58
N LEU A 347 14.72 6.51 -18.45
CA LEU A 347 13.41 6.25 -19.03
C LEU A 347 13.27 7.12 -20.29
N ASP A 348 12.97 6.48 -21.42
CA ASP A 348 12.62 7.13 -22.69
C ASP A 348 11.22 6.68 -23.10
N ASP A 349 10.25 7.57 -22.93
CA ASP A 349 8.82 7.29 -23.04
C ASP A 349 8.39 6.11 -22.13
N GLU A 350 8.13 4.94 -22.71
CA GLU A 350 7.73 3.72 -22.02
C GLU A 350 8.87 2.70 -21.90
N ASN A 351 10.05 3.04 -22.44
CA ASN A 351 11.19 2.13 -22.47
C ASN A 351 12.20 2.45 -21.39
N LEU A 352 12.68 1.41 -20.71
CA LEU A 352 13.81 1.53 -19.82
C LEU A 352 15.09 1.27 -20.64
N ILE A 353 16.00 2.23 -20.63
CA ILE A 353 17.26 2.18 -21.33
C ILE A 353 18.38 2.00 -20.32
N LEU A 354 19.24 1.01 -20.56
CA LEU A 354 20.47 0.76 -19.82
C LEU A 354 21.66 0.90 -20.77
N ASP A 355 22.44 1.96 -20.59
CA ASP A 355 23.71 2.16 -21.29
C ASP A 355 24.85 1.62 -20.44
N ILE A 356 25.53 0.61 -20.94
CA ILE A 356 26.56 -0.13 -20.23
C ILE A 356 27.91 0.08 -20.92
N ALA A 357 28.90 0.46 -20.13
CA ALA A 357 30.28 0.63 -20.55
C ALA A 357 31.21 -0.22 -19.65
N LEU A 358 31.95 -1.15 -20.24
CA LEU A 358 32.92 -1.99 -19.57
C LEU A 358 34.32 -1.72 -20.12
N ASP A 359 35.35 -1.69 -19.26
CA ASP A 359 36.73 -1.47 -19.61
C ASP A 359 37.61 -2.55 -18.93
N GLY A 360 38.23 -3.39 -19.75
CA GLY A 360 39.05 -4.53 -19.31
C GLY A 360 40.30 -4.73 -20.17
N GLU A 361 41.09 -5.75 -19.85
CA GLU A 361 42.35 -6.05 -20.56
C GLU A 361 42.13 -6.33 -22.06
N ALA A 362 40.99 -6.94 -22.42
CA ALA A 362 40.60 -7.19 -23.80
C ALA A 362 39.95 -5.97 -24.50
N GLY A 363 40.08 -4.77 -23.93
CA GLY A 363 39.61 -3.50 -24.46
C GLY A 363 38.21 -3.12 -23.96
N LYS A 364 37.65 -2.00 -24.49
CA LYS A 364 36.37 -1.44 -24.07
C LYS A 364 35.20 -2.10 -24.77
N ARG A 365 34.08 -2.24 -24.06
CA ARG A 365 32.79 -2.74 -24.57
C ARG A 365 31.69 -1.77 -24.15
N ASN A 366 30.95 -1.26 -25.12
CA ASN A 366 29.79 -0.40 -24.88
C ASN A 366 28.57 -1.02 -25.57
N PHE A 367 27.47 -1.11 -24.86
CA PHE A 367 26.21 -1.62 -25.41
C PHE A 367 25.02 -1.05 -24.68
N THR A 368 23.91 -0.96 -25.36
CA THR A 368 22.64 -0.47 -24.80
C THR A 368 21.63 -1.63 -24.77
N VAL A 369 20.96 -1.79 -23.62
CA VAL A 369 19.83 -2.71 -23.44
C VAL A 369 18.56 -1.89 -23.32
N THR A 370 17.58 -2.17 -24.19
CA THR A 370 16.28 -1.51 -24.14
C THR A 370 15.22 -2.51 -23.66
N MET A 371 14.55 -2.20 -22.59
CA MET A 371 13.40 -2.96 -22.07
C MET A 371 12.12 -2.22 -22.45
N HIS A 372 11.37 -2.82 -23.40
CA HIS A 372 10.14 -2.22 -23.91
C HIS A 372 8.97 -2.39 -22.93
N ASN A 373 8.04 -1.43 -22.94
CA ASN A 373 6.82 -1.44 -22.13
C ASN A 373 7.11 -1.58 -20.62
N PHE A 374 8.13 -0.90 -20.14
CA PHE A 374 8.53 -0.95 -18.73
C PHE A 374 7.56 -0.22 -17.82
N ASN A 375 6.80 0.75 -18.33
CA ASN A 375 5.88 1.54 -17.53
C ASN A 375 4.65 0.71 -17.14
N LEU A 376 4.43 0.50 -15.84
CA LEU A 376 3.43 -0.41 -15.25
C LEU A 376 1.97 0.08 -15.39
N GLY A 377 1.74 1.21 -16.01
CA GLY A 377 0.45 1.91 -16.01
C GLY A 377 -0.54 1.53 -17.12
N ARG A 378 -0.33 0.42 -17.83
CA ARG A 378 -1.25 -0.06 -18.88
C ARG A 378 -1.77 -1.44 -18.65
#